data_eb48cefa8ca1f6cd77d0176242556533
#
_entry.id   eb48cefa8ca1f6cd77d0176242556533
#
_cell.length_a   1.000
_cell.length_b   1.000
_cell.length_c   1.000
_cell.angle_alpha   90.00
_cell.angle_beta   90.00
_cell.angle_gamma   90.00
#
_symmetry.space_group_name_H-M   'P 1'
#
loop_
_entity.id
_entity.type
_entity.pdbx_description
1 polymer ?
#
loop_
_entity_poly.entity_id
_entity_poly.type
_entity_poly.pdbx_seq_one_letter_code
_entity_poly.pdbx_strand_id
1 'polypeptide(L)'
;NAESKFVINDTTISNTQLAEKLICFIREKGKEHIIEIKANQNADYESYFILQNIIVNTYRDVRNTEAWRLFKKKMTECTEEQQEQIRQSIPQHISEEFI
;
A
#
# COMPACT_ATOMS: atom_id res chain seq x y z
N ASN A 1 16.46 -0.54 -5.99
CA ASN A 1 16.39 -1.73 -6.82
C ASN A 1 15.03 -1.82 -7.51
N ALA A 2 15.03 -1.99 -8.84
CA ALA A 2 13.80 -2.05 -9.64
C ALA A 2 12.88 -3.19 -9.20
N GLU A 3 13.42 -4.29 -8.69
CA GLU A 3 12.66 -5.44 -8.25
C GLU A 3 11.83 -5.18 -6.99
N SER A 4 12.20 -4.17 -6.21
CA SER A 4 11.48 -3.81 -4.99
C SER A 4 10.49 -2.67 -5.22
N LYS A 5 10.31 -2.26 -6.46
CA LYS A 5 9.54 -1.07 -6.80
C LYS A 5 8.32 -1.44 -7.64
N PHE A 6 7.15 -1.00 -7.20
CA PHE A 6 5.91 -1.12 -7.95
C PHE A 6 5.54 0.26 -8.51
N VAL A 7 5.55 0.38 -9.82
CA VAL A 7 5.28 1.67 -10.46
C VAL A 7 3.83 1.73 -10.93
N ILE A 8 3.11 2.74 -10.47
CA ILE A 8 1.74 2.98 -10.88
C ILE A 8 1.74 4.19 -11.81
N ASN A 9 1.40 3.95 -13.05
CA ASN A 9 1.28 5.02 -14.03
C ASN A 9 -0.17 5.47 -14.15
N ASP A 10 -0.34 6.57 -14.84
CA ASP A 10 -1.64 7.19 -15.14
C ASP A 10 -2.46 6.38 -16.15
N THR A 11 -2.34 5.06 -16.12
CA THR A 11 -3.03 4.16 -17.04
C THR A 11 -4.23 3.51 -16.36
N THR A 12 -5.22 3.18 -17.18
CA THR A 12 -6.47 2.62 -16.70
C THR A 12 -6.30 1.14 -16.33
N ILE A 13 -6.17 0.85 -15.03
CA ILE A 13 -6.20 -0.51 -14.51
C ILE A 13 -7.45 -0.59 -13.63
N SER A 14 -8.15 -1.72 -13.65
CA SER A 14 -9.31 -1.86 -12.78
C SER A 14 -8.87 -1.77 -11.32
N ASN A 15 -9.69 -1.13 -10.49
CA ASN A 15 -9.37 -0.90 -9.09
C ASN A 15 -9.14 -2.22 -8.34
N THR A 16 -9.92 -3.24 -8.66
CA THR A 16 -9.79 -4.56 -8.03
C THR A 16 -8.45 -5.21 -8.37
N GLN A 17 -8.05 -5.15 -9.63
CA GLN A 17 -6.78 -5.72 -10.07
C GLN A 17 -5.59 -4.99 -9.43
N LEU A 18 -5.69 -3.67 -9.32
CA LEU A 18 -4.63 -2.88 -8.71
C LEU A 18 -4.46 -3.24 -7.23
N ALA A 19 -5.56 -3.33 -6.50
CA ALA A 19 -5.53 -3.69 -5.09
C ALA A 19 -4.90 -5.06 -4.87
N GLU A 20 -5.30 -6.05 -5.67
CA GLU A 20 -4.74 -7.39 -5.57
C GLU A 20 -3.25 -7.43 -5.85
N LYS A 21 -2.80 -6.72 -6.87
CA LYS A 21 -1.37 -6.66 -7.22
C LYS A 21 -0.56 -5.97 -6.14
N LEU A 22 -1.09 -4.90 -5.56
CA LEU A 22 -0.42 -4.19 -4.48
C LEU A 22 -0.29 -5.05 -3.23
N ILE A 23 -1.34 -5.76 -2.86
CA ILE A 23 -1.31 -6.65 -1.70
C ILE A 23 -0.23 -7.71 -1.88
N CYS A 24 -0.21 -8.37 -3.04
CA CYS A 24 0.78 -9.39 -3.33
C CYS A 24 2.21 -8.82 -3.29
N PHE A 25 2.39 -7.64 -3.88
CA PHE A 25 3.70 -7.00 -3.92
C PHE A 25 4.21 -6.64 -2.52
N ILE A 26 3.35 -6.03 -1.69
CA ILE A 26 3.74 -5.65 -0.33
C ILE A 26 4.07 -6.88 0.50
N ARG A 27 3.27 -7.92 0.40
CA ARG A 27 3.51 -9.16 1.16
C ARG A 27 4.78 -9.86 0.72
N GLU A 28 5.08 -9.83 -0.57
CA GLU A 28 6.28 -10.48 -1.12
C GLU A 28 7.56 -9.72 -0.74
N LYS A 29 7.54 -8.39 -0.84
CA LYS A 29 8.74 -7.58 -0.62
C LYS A 29 8.90 -7.09 0.82
N GLY A 30 7.84 -7.10 1.61
CA GLY A 30 7.91 -6.71 3.01
C GLY A 30 8.42 -5.29 3.21
N LYS A 31 9.41 -5.15 4.09
CA LYS A 31 9.97 -3.83 4.41
C LYS A 31 10.64 -3.12 3.25
N GLU A 32 11.05 -3.86 2.24
CA GLU A 32 11.82 -3.30 1.13
C GLU A 32 10.95 -2.81 -0.02
N HIS A 33 9.63 -2.98 0.08
CA HIS A 33 8.75 -2.56 -1.00
C HIS A 33 8.75 -1.04 -1.16
N ILE A 34 8.65 -0.59 -2.39
CA ILE A 34 8.49 0.82 -2.72
C ILE A 34 7.36 0.92 -3.74
N ILE A 35 6.36 1.75 -3.44
CA ILE A 35 5.29 2.03 -4.39
C ILE A 35 5.55 3.42 -4.96
N GLU A 36 5.79 3.49 -6.26
CA GLU A 36 6.02 4.76 -6.94
C GLU A 36 4.79 5.13 -7.77
N ILE A 37 4.26 6.30 -7.50
CA ILE A 37 3.12 6.83 -8.23
C ILE A 37 3.63 7.90 -9.19
N LYS A 38 3.40 7.70 -10.48
CA LYS A 38 3.72 8.70 -11.50
C LYS A 38 2.43 9.26 -12.03
N ALA A 39 2.13 10.49 -11.67
CA ALA A 39 0.91 11.17 -12.07
C ALA A 39 1.22 12.32 -13.01
N ASN A 40 0.38 12.48 -14.03
CA ASN A 40 0.44 13.62 -14.93
C ASN A 40 -0.14 14.84 -14.20
N GLN A 41 0.50 16.01 -14.37
CA GLN A 41 0.01 17.24 -13.76
C GLN A 41 -1.42 17.58 -14.21
N ASN A 42 -1.81 17.12 -15.39
CA ASN A 42 -3.16 17.34 -15.92
C ASN A 42 -4.10 16.18 -15.63
N ALA A 43 -3.68 15.21 -14.80
CA ALA A 43 -4.51 14.09 -14.46
C ALA A 43 -5.75 14.54 -13.68
N ASP A 44 -6.84 13.77 -13.86
CA ASP A 44 -8.08 14.04 -13.17
C ASP A 44 -7.89 13.88 -11.66
N TYR A 45 -8.23 14.92 -10.92
CA TYR A 45 -8.09 14.93 -9.46
C TYR A 45 -8.88 13.78 -8.83
N GLU A 46 -10.06 13.50 -9.35
CA GLU A 46 -10.91 12.44 -8.83
C GLU A 46 -10.24 11.06 -8.98
N SER A 47 -9.63 10.80 -10.12
CA SER A 47 -8.89 9.55 -10.35
C SER A 47 -7.71 9.41 -9.39
N TYR A 48 -7.01 10.50 -9.14
CA TYR A 48 -5.91 10.51 -8.19
C TYR A 48 -6.41 10.21 -6.76
N PHE A 49 -7.54 10.79 -6.38
CA PHE A 49 -8.13 10.58 -5.07
C PHE A 49 -8.55 9.13 -4.88
N ILE A 50 -9.14 8.51 -5.93
CA ILE A 50 -9.50 7.10 -5.89
C ILE A 50 -8.25 6.23 -5.70
N LEU A 51 -7.18 6.54 -6.41
CA LEU A 51 -5.92 5.81 -6.29
C LEU A 51 -5.37 5.90 -4.86
N GLN A 52 -5.40 7.07 -4.24
CA GLN A 52 -4.95 7.24 -2.87
C GLN A 52 -5.75 6.38 -1.91
N ASN A 53 -7.07 6.32 -2.09
CA ASN A 53 -7.94 5.49 -1.26
C ASN A 53 -7.62 4.01 -1.41
N ILE A 54 -7.33 3.55 -2.62
CA ILE A 54 -6.95 2.16 -2.87
C ILE A 54 -5.68 1.82 -2.10
N ILE A 55 -4.69 2.69 -2.15
CA ILE A 55 -3.40 2.48 -1.48
C ILE A 55 -3.59 2.42 0.03
N VAL A 56 -4.32 3.38 0.61
CA VAL A 56 -4.59 3.40 2.05
C VAL A 56 -5.31 2.13 2.49
N ASN A 57 -6.33 1.73 1.75
CA ASN A 57 -7.09 0.52 2.07
C ASN A 57 -6.22 -0.74 1.95
N THR A 58 -5.32 -0.77 0.98
CA THR A 58 -4.39 -1.89 0.80
C THR A 58 -3.49 -2.05 2.01
N TYR A 59 -2.90 -0.96 2.49
CA TYR A 59 -2.05 -1.02 3.68
C TYR A 59 -2.85 -1.44 4.91
N ARG A 60 -4.06 -0.93 5.06
CA ARG A 60 -4.92 -1.34 6.17
C ARG A 60 -5.18 -2.84 6.14
N ASP A 61 -5.51 -3.38 4.98
CA ASP A 61 -5.81 -4.80 4.85
C ASP A 61 -4.59 -5.68 5.12
N VAL A 62 -3.43 -5.30 4.59
CA VAL A 62 -2.20 -6.05 4.80
C VAL A 62 -1.81 -6.01 6.28
N ARG A 63 -1.92 -4.86 6.92
CA ARG A 63 -1.61 -4.72 8.35
C ARG A 63 -2.58 -5.49 9.22
N ASN A 64 -3.87 -5.52 8.87
CA ASN A 64 -4.84 -6.34 9.60
C ASN A 64 -4.54 -7.82 9.47
N THR A 65 -4.14 -8.27 8.29
CA THR A 65 -3.73 -9.66 8.09
C THR A 65 -2.53 -10.00 8.97
N GLU A 66 -1.55 -9.12 9.06
CA GLU A 66 -0.38 -9.31 9.90
C GLU A 66 -0.77 -9.32 11.38
N ALA A 67 -1.69 -8.45 11.79
CA ALA A 67 -2.17 -8.40 13.17
C ALA A 67 -2.82 -9.73 13.57
N TRP A 68 -3.63 -10.30 12.68
CA TRP A 68 -4.24 -11.61 12.93
C TRP A 68 -3.19 -12.71 13.00
N ARG A 69 -2.18 -12.66 12.13
CA ARG A 69 -1.12 -13.65 12.11
C ARG A 69 -0.31 -13.65 13.41
N LEU A 70 0.00 -12.45 13.91
CA LEU A 70 0.86 -12.29 15.09
C LEU A 70 0.09 -12.33 16.41
N PHE A 71 -1.05 -11.66 16.47
CA PHE A 71 -1.73 -11.40 17.74
C PHE A 71 -3.16 -11.92 17.80
N LYS A 72 -3.69 -12.48 16.73
CA LYS A 72 -5.06 -12.99 16.64
C LYS A 72 -6.10 -11.92 16.96
N LYS A 73 -5.83 -10.68 16.57
CA LYS A 73 -6.68 -9.52 16.76
C LYS A 73 -6.65 -8.64 15.53
N LYS A 74 -7.68 -7.80 15.38
CA LYS A 74 -7.66 -6.75 14.37
C LYS A 74 -6.65 -5.69 14.79
N MET A 75 -6.13 -4.92 13.81
CA MET A 75 -5.18 -3.85 14.08
C MET A 75 -5.71 -2.86 15.13
N THR A 76 -6.99 -2.50 15.05
CA THR A 76 -7.62 -1.57 15.99
C THR A 76 -7.74 -2.11 17.40
N GLU A 77 -7.70 -3.44 17.57
CA GLU A 77 -7.79 -4.08 18.88
C GLU A 77 -6.42 -4.34 19.49
N CYS A 78 -5.35 -4.11 18.74
CA CYS A 78 -3.98 -4.29 19.23
C CYS A 78 -3.56 -3.13 20.12
N THR A 79 -2.62 -3.40 21.05
CA THR A 79 -2.02 -2.33 21.86
C THR A 79 -1.16 -1.43 20.97
N GLU A 80 -0.78 -0.26 21.50
CA GLU A 80 0.08 0.65 20.74
C GLU A 80 1.42 0.00 20.38
N GLU A 81 2.00 -0.77 21.29
CA GLU A 81 3.24 -1.48 21.04
C GLU A 81 3.08 -2.51 19.93
N GLN A 82 1.98 -3.25 19.94
CA GLN A 82 1.69 -4.23 18.92
C GLN A 82 1.45 -3.54 17.55
N GLN A 83 0.73 -2.44 17.55
CA GLN A 83 0.49 -1.67 16.32
C GLN A 83 1.80 -1.14 15.75
N GLU A 84 2.68 -0.63 16.62
CA GLU A 84 3.98 -0.13 16.17
C GLU A 84 4.84 -1.24 15.56
N GLN A 85 4.81 -2.42 16.17
CA GLN A 85 5.52 -3.57 15.63
C GLN A 85 5.04 -3.91 14.22
N ILE A 86 3.72 -3.86 14.00
CA ILE A 86 3.12 -4.12 12.70
C ILE A 86 3.53 -3.03 11.69
N ARG A 87 3.48 -1.76 12.11
CA ARG A 87 3.89 -0.66 11.23
C ARG A 87 5.35 -0.76 10.82
N GLN A 88 6.22 -1.22 11.71
CA GLN A 88 7.63 -1.42 11.39
C GLN A 88 7.85 -2.59 10.43
N SER A 89 7.02 -3.62 10.52
CA SER A 89 7.08 -4.75 9.60
C SER A 89 6.53 -4.39 8.22
N ILE A 90 5.53 -3.53 8.17
CA ILE A 90 4.87 -3.11 6.94
C ILE A 90 4.79 -1.58 6.91
N PRO A 91 5.93 -0.92 6.67
CA PRO A 91 5.95 0.55 6.59
C PRO A 91 5.33 1.02 5.28
N GLN A 92 4.79 2.23 5.29
CA GLN A 92 4.26 2.84 4.07
C GLN A 92 5.40 3.51 3.30
N HIS A 93 5.92 2.83 2.29
CA HIS A 93 6.96 3.37 1.42
C HIS A 93 6.34 3.79 0.09
N ILE A 94 5.86 5.01 0.04
CA ILE A 94 5.20 5.56 -1.15
C ILE A 94 6.01 6.75 -1.64
N SER A 95 6.34 6.75 -2.92
CA SER A 95 7.01 7.85 -3.59
C SER A 95 6.08 8.39 -4.68
N GLU A 96 5.84 9.68 -4.69
CA GLU A 96 4.97 10.32 -5.69
C GLU A 96 5.79 11.24 -6.58
N GLU A 97 5.56 11.15 -7.88
CA GLU A 97 6.22 11.99 -8.88
C GLU A 97 5.16 12.56 -9.81
N PHE A 98 5.15 13.87 -9.96
CA PHE A 98 4.26 14.56 -10.90
C PHE A 98 5.06 14.96 -12.14
N ILE A 99 4.58 14.49 -13.27
CA ILE A 99 5.26 14.70 -14.56
C ILE A 99 4.59 15.81 -15.34
#